data_05df4350f3057d28d0a13ac669e155aa
#
_entry.id   05df4350f3057d28d0a13ac669e155aa
#
_cell.length_a   1.000
_cell.length_b   1.000
_cell.length_c   1.000
_cell.angle_alpha   90.00
_cell.angle_beta   90.00
_cell.angle_gamma   90.00
#
_symmetry.space_group_name_H-M   'P 1'
#
loop_
_entity.id
_entity.type
_entity.pdbx_description
1 polymer ?
#
loop_
_entity_poly.entity_id
_entity_poly.type
_entity_poly.pdbx_seq_one_letter_code
_entity_poly.pdbx_strand_id
1 'polypeptide(L)'
;YPRDKIRITVVDDGSTDDTHVWLSKAKKEFNCNVILLEKNVGKRKAIQTALKDNNSEISVLIDSDVRVSKNGLKEIVRGFSNEKIAIVCGNTGVSNANANLLTRMQELYYYLSYGLFRSAESYFKTVVCCTGSFSAYKTNVLKEVATENWVNHKFLGKTRTFGDDRSLTRLVLSK
;
A
#
# COMPACT_ATOMS: atom_id res chain seq x y z
N TYR A 1 8.01 -10.56 -11.90
CA TYR A 1 9.02 -9.50 -11.79
C TYR A 1 10.36 -10.15 -11.42
N PRO A 2 11.52 -9.68 -11.95
CA PRO A 2 12.83 -10.25 -11.66
C PRO A 2 13.17 -10.18 -10.17
N ARG A 3 13.66 -11.30 -9.59
CA ARG A 3 13.93 -11.39 -8.14
C ARG A 3 15.06 -10.46 -7.67
N ASP A 4 16.03 -10.23 -8.51
CA ASP A 4 17.17 -9.33 -8.29
C ASP A 4 16.78 -7.85 -8.21
N LYS A 5 15.57 -7.51 -8.71
CA LYS A 5 15.02 -6.15 -8.72
C LYS A 5 13.92 -5.92 -7.69
N ILE A 6 13.68 -6.89 -6.80
CA ILE A 6 12.68 -6.79 -5.74
C ILE A 6 13.35 -6.92 -4.38
N ARG A 7 13.04 -5.98 -3.49
CA ARG A 7 13.27 -6.11 -2.04
C ARG A 7 11.92 -6.18 -1.36
N ILE A 8 11.67 -7.23 -0.60
CA ILE A 8 10.45 -7.39 0.19
C ILE A 8 10.78 -7.01 1.62
N THR A 9 10.03 -6.08 2.19
CA THR A 9 10.10 -5.73 3.61
C THR A 9 8.72 -5.94 4.22
N VAL A 10 8.65 -6.74 5.27
CA VAL A 10 7.44 -6.98 6.04
C VAL A 10 7.63 -6.32 7.40
N VAL A 11 6.66 -5.50 7.80
CA VAL A 11 6.64 -4.88 9.13
C VAL A 11 5.51 -5.50 9.94
N ASP A 12 5.87 -6.12 11.04
CA ASP A 12 4.92 -6.59 12.04
C ASP A 12 4.71 -5.50 13.08
N ASP A 13 3.50 -4.97 13.15
CA ASP A 13 3.13 -3.87 14.03
C ASP A 13 2.69 -4.36 15.42
N GLY A 14 3.54 -5.20 16.03
CA GLY A 14 3.34 -5.71 17.39
C GLY A 14 2.23 -6.75 17.48
N SER A 15 2.20 -7.73 16.57
CA SER A 15 1.26 -8.86 16.63
C SER A 15 1.45 -9.67 17.91
N THR A 16 0.33 -10.11 18.49
CA THR A 16 0.30 -10.88 19.76
C THR A 16 0.04 -12.39 19.53
N ASP A 17 -0.14 -12.78 18.28
CA ASP A 17 -0.34 -14.17 17.84
C ASP A 17 0.96 -14.78 17.27
N ASP A 18 0.85 -15.92 16.62
CA ASP A 18 1.99 -16.64 16.02
C ASP A 18 2.58 -16.00 14.75
N THR A 19 2.17 -14.77 14.39
CA THR A 19 2.66 -14.05 13.19
C THR A 19 4.18 -13.98 13.16
N HIS A 20 4.84 -13.69 14.29
CA HIS A 20 6.30 -13.61 14.39
C HIS A 20 7.01 -14.94 14.05
N VAL A 21 6.39 -16.10 14.35
CA VAL A 21 6.92 -17.42 14.00
C VAL A 21 6.89 -17.62 12.48
N TRP A 22 5.75 -17.27 11.86
CA TRP A 22 5.59 -17.38 10.40
C TRP A 22 6.52 -16.43 9.66
N LEU A 23 6.67 -15.20 10.15
CA LEU A 23 7.61 -14.22 9.55
C LEU A 23 9.06 -14.67 9.65
N SER A 24 9.45 -15.32 10.75
CA SER A 24 10.79 -15.89 10.90
C SER A 24 11.07 -17.00 9.88
N LYS A 25 10.07 -17.84 9.57
CA LYS A 25 10.15 -18.85 8.52
C LYS A 25 10.22 -18.18 7.13
N ALA A 26 9.32 -17.24 6.87
CA ALA A 26 9.29 -16.53 5.60
C ALA A 26 10.61 -15.78 5.30
N LYS A 27 11.25 -15.18 6.30
CA LYS A 27 12.55 -14.54 6.17
C LYS A 27 13.63 -15.49 5.63
N LYS A 28 13.64 -16.74 6.13
CA LYS A 28 14.60 -17.76 5.70
C LYS A 28 14.30 -18.29 4.30
N GLU A 29 13.01 -18.49 3.99
CA GLU A 29 12.57 -19.12 2.74
C GLU A 29 12.60 -18.14 1.55
N PHE A 30 12.17 -16.90 1.76
CA PHE A 30 11.97 -15.92 0.69
C PHE A 30 12.99 -14.79 0.65
N ASN A 31 14.01 -14.81 1.56
CA ASN A 31 15.01 -13.75 1.66
C ASN A 31 14.39 -12.35 1.77
N CYS A 32 13.33 -12.21 2.57
CA CYS A 32 12.69 -10.95 2.83
C CYS A 32 13.25 -10.26 4.08
N ASN A 33 13.18 -8.93 4.12
CA ASN A 33 13.48 -8.17 5.32
C ASN A 33 12.26 -8.18 6.25
N VAL A 34 12.45 -8.53 7.52
CA VAL A 34 11.36 -8.54 8.53
C VAL A 34 11.74 -7.58 9.65
N ILE A 35 10.85 -6.63 9.93
CA ILE A 35 10.95 -5.66 11.01
C ILE A 35 9.84 -5.98 12.02
N LEU A 36 10.21 -6.32 13.24
CA LEU A 36 9.28 -6.59 14.33
C LEU A 36 9.24 -5.37 15.26
N LEU A 37 8.07 -4.78 15.43
CA LEU A 37 7.86 -3.69 16.37
C LEU A 37 7.41 -4.25 17.73
N GLU A 38 7.90 -3.69 18.81
CA GLU A 38 7.61 -4.18 20.17
C GLU A 38 6.13 -4.03 20.56
N LYS A 39 5.44 -3.07 19.94
CA LYS A 39 4.02 -2.79 20.20
C LYS A 39 3.35 -2.21 18.96
N ASN A 40 2.03 -2.27 18.93
CA ASN A 40 1.25 -1.64 17.90
C ASN A 40 1.42 -0.10 17.95
N VAL A 41 1.97 0.45 16.89
CA VAL A 41 2.20 1.90 16.71
C VAL A 41 1.39 2.48 15.54
N GLY A 42 0.68 1.63 14.82
CA GLY A 42 -0.21 1.95 13.71
C GLY A 42 0.47 1.94 12.34
N LYS A 43 -0.33 1.67 11.31
CA LYS A 43 0.09 1.49 9.90
C LYS A 43 1.00 2.61 9.39
N ARG A 44 0.72 3.87 9.71
CA ARG A 44 1.55 5.01 9.28
C ARG A 44 2.99 4.91 9.79
N LYS A 45 3.15 4.59 11.07
CA LYS A 45 4.48 4.42 11.68
C LYS A 45 5.21 3.19 11.14
N ALA A 46 4.47 2.10 10.87
CA ALA A 46 5.00 0.90 10.23
C ALA A 46 5.53 1.22 8.82
N ILE A 47 4.76 1.94 8.00
CA ILE A 47 5.20 2.43 6.66
C ILE A 47 6.45 3.31 6.79
N GLN A 48 6.44 4.30 7.68
CA GLN A 48 7.60 5.17 7.91
C GLN A 48 8.84 4.37 8.30
N THR A 49 8.68 3.35 9.15
CA THR A 49 9.80 2.49 9.58
C THR A 49 10.36 1.68 8.40
N ALA A 50 9.50 1.12 7.55
CA ALA A 50 9.94 0.41 6.35
C ALA A 50 10.70 1.31 5.35
N LEU A 51 10.39 2.61 5.32
CA LEU A 51 10.99 3.56 4.39
C LEU A 51 12.39 4.05 4.80
N LYS A 52 12.80 3.90 6.06
CA LYS A 52 14.08 4.43 6.56
C LYS A 52 15.27 3.98 5.70
N ASP A 53 15.38 2.67 5.47
CA ASP A 53 16.50 2.07 4.73
C ASP A 53 16.11 1.68 3.29
N ASN A 54 15.00 2.22 2.80
CA ASN A 54 14.54 1.93 1.45
C ASN A 54 15.17 2.89 0.43
N ASN A 55 16.03 2.36 -0.44
CA ASN A 55 16.69 3.11 -1.52
C ASN A 55 16.19 2.67 -2.91
N SER A 56 15.06 1.96 -2.99
CA SER A 56 14.46 1.59 -4.26
C SER A 56 13.89 2.81 -4.98
N GLU A 57 13.77 2.76 -6.30
CA GLU A 57 13.15 3.81 -7.09
C GLU A 57 11.64 3.90 -6.83
N ILE A 58 10.98 2.73 -6.73
CA ILE A 58 9.55 2.59 -6.53
C ILE A 58 9.28 1.79 -5.26
N SER A 59 8.42 2.29 -4.39
CA SER A 59 7.89 1.60 -3.22
C SER A 59 6.47 1.14 -3.50
N VAL A 60 6.22 -0.16 -3.34
CA VAL A 60 4.87 -0.75 -3.47
C VAL A 60 4.37 -1.09 -2.08
N LEU A 61 3.24 -0.50 -1.69
CA LEU A 61 2.56 -0.79 -0.43
C LEU A 61 1.47 -1.83 -0.70
N ILE A 62 1.44 -2.87 0.11
CA ILE A 62 0.49 -3.99 0.00
C ILE A 62 0.01 -4.34 1.41
N ASP A 63 -1.31 -4.41 1.59
CA ASP A 63 -1.88 -4.88 2.85
C ASP A 63 -1.71 -6.40 3.01
N SER A 64 -1.60 -6.88 4.24
CA SER A 64 -1.29 -8.27 4.55
C SER A 64 -2.36 -9.28 4.10
N ASP A 65 -3.58 -8.83 3.87
CA ASP A 65 -4.73 -9.62 3.40
C ASP A 65 -4.93 -9.59 1.87
N VAL A 66 -4.01 -8.94 1.14
CA VAL A 66 -4.08 -8.78 -0.31
C VAL A 66 -3.25 -9.85 -1.05
N ARG A 67 -3.87 -10.47 -2.06
CA ARG A 67 -3.17 -11.36 -3.00
C ARG A 67 -2.88 -10.61 -4.30
N VAL A 68 -1.62 -10.45 -4.61
CA VAL A 68 -1.18 -9.81 -5.85
C VAL A 68 -1.24 -10.81 -7.00
N SER A 69 -1.85 -10.42 -8.11
CA SER A 69 -1.90 -11.25 -9.32
C SER A 69 -0.50 -11.47 -9.90
N LYS A 70 -0.32 -12.55 -10.69
CA LYS A 70 0.97 -12.94 -11.28
C LYS A 70 1.71 -11.78 -11.99
N ASN A 71 0.97 -10.90 -12.65
CA ASN A 71 1.51 -9.74 -13.36
C ASN A 71 1.34 -8.41 -12.61
N GLY A 72 0.72 -8.42 -11.41
CA GLY A 72 0.34 -7.21 -10.68
C GLY A 72 1.51 -6.23 -10.47
N LEU A 73 2.66 -6.72 -10.00
CA LEU A 73 3.85 -5.87 -9.83
C LEU A 73 4.37 -5.30 -11.14
N LYS A 74 4.33 -6.07 -12.21
CA LYS A 74 4.76 -5.59 -13.53
C LYS A 74 3.84 -4.48 -14.04
N GLU A 75 2.54 -4.67 -13.92
CA GLU A 75 1.56 -3.71 -14.40
C GLU A 75 1.55 -2.41 -13.58
N ILE A 76 1.66 -2.50 -12.25
CA ILE A 76 1.69 -1.29 -11.42
C ILE A 76 2.95 -0.46 -11.66
N VAL A 77 4.10 -1.09 -11.88
CA VAL A 77 5.35 -0.39 -12.24
C VAL A 77 5.27 0.24 -13.62
N ARG A 78 4.63 -0.41 -14.60
CA ARG A 78 4.38 0.18 -15.95
C ARG A 78 3.54 1.46 -15.89
N GLY A 79 2.74 1.64 -14.85
CA GLY A 79 1.99 2.87 -14.63
C GLY A 79 2.86 4.12 -14.50
N PHE A 80 4.13 4.00 -14.13
CA PHE A 80 5.10 5.11 -14.10
C PHE A 80 5.68 5.41 -15.49
N SER A 81 4.80 5.59 -16.46
CA SER A 81 5.17 5.82 -17.88
C SER A 81 5.77 7.21 -18.16
N ASN A 82 5.75 8.09 -17.16
CA ASN A 82 6.24 9.45 -17.30
C ASN A 82 6.71 9.97 -15.91
N GLU A 83 7.67 10.87 -15.92
CA GLU A 83 8.30 11.39 -14.70
C GLU A 83 7.35 12.17 -13.77
N LYS A 84 6.25 12.69 -14.31
CA LYS A 84 5.25 13.42 -13.52
C LYS A 84 4.33 12.51 -12.71
N ILE A 85 4.33 11.20 -12.97
CA ILE A 85 3.52 10.24 -12.22
C ILE A 85 4.26 9.85 -10.95
N ALA A 86 3.76 10.31 -9.81
CA ALA A 86 4.35 10.04 -8.50
C ALA A 86 3.68 8.87 -7.77
N ILE A 87 2.45 8.51 -8.14
CA ILE A 87 1.65 7.45 -7.50
C ILE A 87 0.84 6.70 -8.55
N VAL A 88 0.75 5.38 -8.39
CA VAL A 88 -0.08 4.48 -9.21
C VAL A 88 -0.90 3.58 -8.30
N CYS A 89 -2.21 3.51 -8.54
CA CYS A 89 -3.13 2.66 -7.80
C CYS A 89 -3.38 1.35 -8.56
N GLY A 90 -3.29 0.21 -7.86
CA GLY A 90 -3.70 -1.07 -8.41
C GLY A 90 -5.23 -1.22 -8.44
N ASN A 91 -5.72 -2.05 -9.33
CA ASN A 91 -7.11 -2.48 -9.34
C ASN A 91 -7.28 -3.63 -8.35
N THR A 92 -8.29 -3.55 -7.48
CA THR A 92 -8.56 -4.55 -6.44
C THR A 92 -9.95 -5.14 -6.63
N GLY A 93 -10.06 -6.46 -6.59
CA GLY A 93 -11.31 -7.22 -6.63
C GLY A 93 -11.46 -8.10 -5.39
N VAL A 94 -12.60 -8.79 -5.28
CA VAL A 94 -12.93 -9.68 -4.16
C VAL A 94 -12.56 -11.12 -4.51
N SER A 95 -11.67 -11.75 -3.76
CA SER A 95 -11.18 -13.10 -4.05
C SER A 95 -12.25 -14.20 -3.91
N ASN A 96 -13.26 -13.97 -3.06
CA ASN A 96 -14.37 -14.89 -2.79
C ASN A 96 -15.73 -14.36 -3.27
N ALA A 97 -15.77 -13.63 -4.38
CA ALA A 97 -16.97 -12.97 -4.92
C ALA A 97 -18.18 -13.90 -5.07
N ASN A 98 -17.94 -15.18 -5.35
CA ASN A 98 -18.99 -16.19 -5.56
C ASN A 98 -19.46 -16.92 -4.28
N ALA A 99 -18.96 -16.55 -3.10
CA ALA A 99 -19.28 -17.26 -1.86
C ALA A 99 -20.74 -17.02 -1.40
N ASN A 100 -21.24 -15.81 -1.54
CA ASN A 100 -22.61 -15.44 -1.15
C ASN A 100 -23.04 -14.11 -1.80
N LEU A 101 -24.29 -13.68 -1.54
CA LEU A 101 -24.84 -12.45 -2.09
C LEU A 101 -24.05 -11.20 -1.66
N LEU A 102 -23.63 -11.13 -0.40
CA LEU A 102 -22.88 -9.98 0.13
C LEU A 102 -21.53 -9.82 -0.58
N THR A 103 -20.80 -10.91 -0.81
CA THR A 103 -19.52 -10.86 -1.52
C THR A 103 -19.68 -10.49 -2.99
N ARG A 104 -20.81 -10.86 -3.63
CA ARG A 104 -21.15 -10.39 -4.98
C ARG A 104 -21.46 -8.92 -5.03
N MET A 105 -22.19 -8.40 -4.06
CA MET A 105 -22.44 -6.95 -3.94
C MET A 105 -21.16 -6.19 -3.72
N GLN A 106 -20.24 -6.72 -2.90
CA GLN A 106 -18.92 -6.13 -2.66
C GLN A 106 -18.07 -6.12 -3.94
N GLU A 107 -18.09 -7.21 -4.73
CA GLU A 107 -17.40 -7.24 -6.02
C GLU A 107 -17.95 -6.21 -7.00
N LEU A 108 -19.27 -6.08 -7.10
CA LEU A 108 -19.89 -5.02 -7.91
C LEU A 108 -19.48 -3.63 -7.47
N TYR A 109 -19.47 -3.38 -6.16
CA TYR A 109 -18.99 -2.11 -5.59
C TYR A 109 -17.52 -1.83 -5.95
N TYR A 110 -16.65 -2.84 -5.88
CA TYR A 110 -15.25 -2.72 -6.24
C TYR A 110 -15.08 -2.50 -7.74
N TYR A 111 -15.84 -3.21 -8.57
CA TYR A 111 -15.84 -3.00 -10.02
C TYR A 111 -16.21 -1.55 -10.37
N LEU A 112 -17.29 -1.02 -9.80
CA LEU A 112 -17.67 0.38 -10.01
C LEU A 112 -16.60 1.35 -9.49
N SER A 113 -16.08 1.10 -8.30
CA SER A 113 -15.11 1.98 -7.66
C SER A 113 -13.77 2.02 -8.42
N TYR A 114 -13.21 0.88 -8.77
CA TYR A 114 -11.89 0.79 -9.42
C TYR A 114 -11.99 0.78 -10.94
N GLY A 115 -12.90 -0.01 -11.49
CA GLY A 115 -13.04 -0.20 -12.92
C GLY A 115 -13.65 1.01 -13.62
N LEU A 116 -14.56 1.74 -12.98
CA LEU A 116 -15.24 2.88 -13.60
C LEU A 116 -14.73 4.21 -13.03
N PHE A 117 -14.97 4.49 -11.75
CA PHE A 117 -14.68 5.81 -11.19
C PHE A 117 -13.20 6.14 -11.17
N ARG A 118 -12.34 5.25 -10.64
CA ARG A 118 -10.90 5.51 -10.60
C ARG A 118 -10.25 5.49 -11.99
N SER A 119 -10.79 4.71 -12.92
CA SER A 119 -10.33 4.74 -14.32
C SER A 119 -10.64 6.09 -14.97
N ALA A 120 -11.82 6.66 -14.72
CA ALA A 120 -12.17 8.00 -15.17
C ALA A 120 -11.29 9.07 -14.50
N GLU A 121 -11.12 9.03 -13.18
CA GLU A 121 -10.21 9.91 -12.44
C GLU A 121 -8.77 9.83 -12.99
N SER A 122 -8.30 8.62 -13.30
CA SER A 122 -6.97 8.37 -13.86
C SER A 122 -6.80 9.02 -15.24
N TYR A 123 -7.83 8.96 -16.08
CA TYR A 123 -7.81 9.63 -17.38
C TYR A 123 -7.56 11.14 -17.25
N PHE A 124 -8.18 11.76 -16.24
CA PHE A 124 -7.97 13.18 -15.92
C PHE A 124 -6.74 13.43 -15.02
N LYS A 125 -5.97 12.38 -14.68
CA LYS A 125 -4.78 12.45 -13.80
C LYS A 125 -5.09 13.01 -12.40
N THR A 126 -6.28 12.77 -11.90
CA THR A 126 -6.82 13.32 -10.64
C THR A 126 -7.36 12.25 -9.71
N VAL A 127 -6.66 11.10 -9.59
CA VAL A 127 -7.08 10.04 -8.67
C VAL A 127 -7.11 10.56 -7.23
N VAL A 128 -8.31 10.62 -6.64
CA VAL A 128 -8.54 11.23 -5.31
C VAL A 128 -8.02 10.36 -4.17
N CYS A 129 -7.97 9.04 -4.36
CA CYS A 129 -7.51 8.09 -3.34
C CYS A 129 -6.92 6.84 -3.98
N CYS A 130 -5.61 6.69 -3.87
CA CYS A 130 -4.94 5.42 -4.12
C CYS A 130 -5.04 4.57 -2.87
N THR A 131 -5.69 3.42 -2.96
CA THR A 131 -5.98 2.57 -1.80
C THR A 131 -4.72 1.88 -1.28
N GLY A 132 -4.64 1.72 0.03
CA GLY A 132 -3.53 1.04 0.70
C GLY A 132 -3.46 -0.46 0.42
N SER A 133 -4.53 -1.06 -0.10
CA SER A 133 -4.55 -2.47 -0.46
C SER A 133 -3.46 -2.83 -1.50
N PHE A 134 -3.29 -1.99 -2.52
CA PHE A 134 -2.25 -2.16 -3.54
C PHE A 134 -1.97 -0.84 -4.24
N SER A 135 -0.89 -0.17 -3.86
CA SER A 135 -0.49 1.12 -4.45
C SER A 135 1.03 1.24 -4.53
N ALA A 136 1.51 1.94 -5.54
CA ALA A 136 2.93 2.18 -5.78
C ALA A 136 3.23 3.68 -5.80
N TYR A 137 4.40 4.05 -5.32
CA TYR A 137 4.86 5.44 -5.17
C TYR A 137 6.29 5.57 -5.65
N LYS A 138 6.66 6.71 -6.21
CA LYS A 138 8.06 7.09 -6.28
C LYS A 138 8.59 7.20 -4.85
N THR A 139 9.66 6.48 -4.53
CA THR A 139 10.17 6.37 -3.15
C THR A 139 10.62 7.70 -2.58
N ASN A 140 11.25 8.55 -3.39
CA ASN A 140 11.65 9.90 -2.97
C ASN A 140 10.44 10.74 -2.54
N VAL A 141 9.37 10.75 -3.35
CA VAL A 141 8.13 11.49 -3.03
C VAL A 141 7.46 10.89 -1.79
N LEU A 142 7.40 9.56 -1.69
CA LEU A 142 6.82 8.90 -0.52
C LEU A 142 7.57 9.25 0.77
N LYS A 143 8.91 9.28 0.74
CA LYS A 143 9.74 9.70 1.88
C LYS A 143 9.49 11.16 2.29
N GLU A 144 9.31 12.06 1.33
CA GLU A 144 9.01 13.46 1.60
C GLU A 144 7.66 13.67 2.29
N VAL A 145 6.66 12.85 1.99
CA VAL A 145 5.30 13.01 2.55
C VAL A 145 5.05 12.15 3.79
N ALA A 146 5.73 11.01 3.94
CA ALA A 146 5.60 10.11 5.08
C ALA A 146 6.41 10.60 6.31
N THR A 147 6.25 11.87 6.64
CA THR A 147 6.95 12.55 7.76
C THR A 147 6.29 12.27 9.10
N GLU A 148 6.96 12.71 10.20
CA GLU A 148 6.36 12.65 11.55
C GLU A 148 5.04 13.43 11.64
N ASN A 149 4.89 14.52 10.88
CA ASN A 149 3.63 15.26 10.81
C ASN A 149 2.49 14.45 10.21
N TRP A 150 2.76 13.64 9.18
CA TRP A 150 1.76 12.72 8.62
C TRP A 150 1.43 11.59 9.59
N VAL A 151 2.44 11.01 10.25
CA VAL A 151 2.26 9.93 11.24
C VAL A 151 1.41 10.41 12.40
N ASN A 152 1.72 11.58 12.96
CA ASN A 152 1.09 12.12 14.16
C ASN A 152 -0.08 13.09 13.85
N HIS A 153 -0.60 13.06 12.63
CA HIS A 153 -1.65 13.99 12.22
C HIS A 153 -2.89 13.85 13.11
N LYS A 154 -3.32 14.99 13.67
CA LYS A 154 -4.50 15.08 14.53
C LYS A 154 -5.67 15.71 13.76
N PHE A 155 -6.88 15.24 14.07
CA PHE A 155 -8.12 15.86 13.63
C PHE A 155 -9.00 16.10 14.87
N LEU A 156 -9.41 17.34 15.07
CA LEU A 156 -10.15 17.77 16.28
C LEU A 156 -9.45 17.34 17.59
N GLY A 157 -8.12 17.48 17.64
CA GLY A 157 -7.31 17.16 18.82
C GLY A 157 -7.02 15.67 19.04
N LYS A 158 -7.64 14.75 18.27
CA LYS A 158 -7.42 13.29 18.35
C LYS A 158 -6.52 12.80 17.23
N THR A 159 -5.59 11.88 17.55
CA THR A 159 -4.75 11.22 16.55
C THR A 159 -5.63 10.41 15.59
N ARG A 160 -5.45 10.58 14.28
CA ARG A 160 -6.19 9.82 13.27
C ARG A 160 -5.59 8.45 13.10
N THR A 161 -6.43 7.43 13.26
CA THR A 161 -6.07 6.01 13.07
C THR A 161 -6.58 5.43 11.75
N PHE A 162 -7.25 6.24 10.91
CA PHE A 162 -7.86 5.81 9.64
C PHE A 162 -7.69 6.87 8.54
N GLY A 163 -7.95 6.47 7.29
CA GLY A 163 -7.87 7.36 6.13
C GLY A 163 -6.43 7.68 5.71
N ASP A 164 -5.52 6.75 5.92
CA ASP A 164 -4.09 6.86 5.58
C ASP A 164 -3.90 7.04 4.10
N ASP A 165 -4.57 6.24 3.30
CA ASP A 165 -4.49 6.21 1.85
C ASP A 165 -4.89 7.53 1.23
N ARG A 166 -6.04 8.09 1.65
CA ARG A 166 -6.54 9.37 1.16
C ARG A 166 -5.61 10.52 1.57
N SER A 167 -5.12 10.50 2.81
CA SER A 167 -4.20 11.53 3.29
C SER A 167 -2.87 11.47 2.56
N LEU A 168 -2.34 10.28 2.31
CA LEU A 168 -1.10 10.07 1.58
C LEU A 168 -1.24 10.49 0.11
N THR A 169 -2.32 10.05 -0.55
CA THR A 169 -2.63 10.46 -1.94
C THR A 169 -2.69 11.97 -2.06
N ARG A 170 -3.42 12.65 -1.16
CA ARG A 170 -3.52 14.12 -1.15
C ARG A 170 -2.15 14.79 -1.01
N LEU A 171 -1.30 14.30 -0.11
CA LEU A 171 0.04 14.87 0.10
C LEU A 171 0.93 14.67 -1.13
N VAL A 172 0.87 13.51 -1.78
CA VAL A 172 1.60 13.25 -3.02
C VAL A 172 1.14 14.17 -4.15
N LEU A 173 -0.17 14.37 -4.31
CA LEU A 173 -0.73 15.24 -5.35
C LEU A 173 -0.49 16.74 -5.10
N SER A 174 -0.09 17.12 -3.88
CA SER A 174 0.25 18.51 -3.55
C SER A 174 1.73 18.87 -3.81
N LYS A 175 2.53 17.92 -4.27
CA LYS A 175 3.94 18.07 -4.65
C LYS A 175 4.10 18.25 -6.15
#